data_e6f9d3db2bec40c3a4be2b8da2e29387
#
_entry.id   e6f9d3db2bec40c3a4be2b8da2e29387
#
_cell.length_a   1.000
_cell.length_b   1.000
_cell.length_c   1.000
_cell.angle_alpha   90.00
_cell.angle_beta   90.00
_cell.angle_gamma   90.00
#
_symmetry.space_group_name_H-M   'P 1'
#
loop_
_entity.id
_entity.type
_entity.pdbx_description
1 polymer ?
#
loop_
_entity_poly.entity_id
_entity_poly.type
_entity_poly.pdbx_seq_one_letter_code
_entity_poly.pdbx_strand_id
1 'polypeptide(L)'
;GDLAQGIYHYKGIRRWEDIIEGVFDGKATFISLSQSYRSTVEIIEFANSALKAQELNIKSAKPVLRHGDKPQIIKSVSRRESVKLIDEIVKRLNSQGKHSIAIITKTYSEAKLLDRELKKYTDLEYTLIKGNEKEAAHTDIVIIPTYLTKGLEFDGTIIYNPTEKNYPNNTLNQRLLYVALTRALHNEYI
;
A
#
# COMPACT_ATOMS: atom_id res chain seq x y z
N GLY A 1 -7.45 -16.76 -0.54
CA GLY A 1 -6.31 -16.00 -1.06
C GLY A 1 -6.74 -14.85 -1.94
N ASP A 2 -5.80 -13.96 -2.29
CA ASP A 2 -6.04 -12.79 -3.14
C ASP A 2 -4.91 -12.69 -4.17
N LEU A 3 -5.25 -12.88 -5.45
CA LEU A 3 -4.28 -12.80 -6.56
C LEU A 3 -3.77 -11.38 -6.79
N ALA A 4 -4.57 -10.34 -6.51
CA ALA A 4 -4.16 -8.94 -6.62
C ALA A 4 -3.05 -8.59 -5.62
N GLN A 5 -2.98 -9.30 -4.50
CA GLN A 5 -1.96 -9.15 -3.45
C GLN A 5 -0.83 -10.20 -3.56
N GLY A 6 -0.70 -10.86 -4.71
CA GLY A 6 0.37 -11.83 -5.01
C GLY A 6 1.68 -11.14 -5.34
N ILE A 7 2.40 -10.62 -4.34
CA ILE A 7 3.64 -9.85 -4.51
C ILE A 7 4.93 -10.66 -4.34
N TYR A 8 4.83 -11.95 -4.03
CA TYR A 8 5.99 -12.83 -3.86
C TYR A 8 6.25 -13.64 -5.13
N HIS A 9 7.37 -13.37 -5.81
CA HIS A 9 7.73 -13.96 -7.11
C HIS A 9 7.81 -15.50 -7.11
N TYR A 10 8.16 -16.11 -5.97
CA TYR A 10 8.47 -17.55 -5.88
C TYR A 10 7.41 -18.37 -5.14
N LYS A 11 6.36 -17.73 -4.59
CA LYS A 11 5.34 -18.40 -3.77
C LYS A 11 3.89 -18.06 -4.17
N GLY A 12 3.70 -17.38 -5.30
CA GLY A 12 2.39 -16.91 -5.72
C GLY A 12 1.73 -17.86 -6.73
N ILE A 13 0.45 -18.13 -6.50
CA ILE A 13 -0.42 -18.77 -7.49
C ILE A 13 -0.67 -17.77 -8.61
N ARG A 14 -0.62 -18.21 -9.85
CA ARG A 14 -0.91 -17.37 -11.02
C ARG A 14 -2.40 -17.33 -11.34
N ARG A 15 -3.08 -18.47 -11.21
CA ARG A 15 -4.52 -18.64 -11.47
C ARG A 15 -5.09 -19.61 -10.44
N TRP A 16 -6.34 -19.41 -10.08
CA TRP A 16 -7.05 -20.31 -9.17
C TRP A 16 -7.30 -21.68 -9.80
N GLU A 17 -7.49 -21.71 -11.12
CA GLU A 17 -7.68 -22.93 -11.91
C GLU A 17 -6.51 -23.90 -11.71
N ASP A 18 -5.28 -23.40 -11.67
CA ASP A 18 -4.07 -24.22 -11.48
C ASP A 18 -4.09 -25.00 -10.15
N ILE A 19 -4.75 -24.46 -9.13
CA ILE A 19 -4.93 -25.12 -7.83
C ILE A 19 -6.13 -26.07 -7.86
N ILE A 20 -7.25 -25.63 -8.45
CA ILE A 20 -8.46 -26.45 -8.52
C ILE A 20 -8.17 -27.74 -9.30
N GLU A 21 -7.48 -27.64 -10.41
CA GLU A 21 -7.13 -28.78 -11.24
C GLU A 21 -5.93 -29.57 -10.68
N GLY A 22 -4.84 -28.88 -10.34
CA GLY A 22 -3.57 -29.54 -9.99
C GLY A 22 -3.49 -30.09 -8.56
N VAL A 23 -4.31 -29.58 -7.62
CA VAL A 23 -4.28 -29.99 -6.20
C VAL A 23 -5.56 -30.71 -5.80
N PHE A 24 -6.70 -30.34 -6.36
CA PHE A 24 -8.01 -30.84 -5.99
C PHE A 24 -8.69 -31.70 -7.08
N ASP A 25 -7.99 -32.04 -8.17
CA ASP A 25 -8.51 -32.83 -9.30
C ASP A 25 -9.86 -32.30 -9.83
N GLY A 26 -10.04 -30.99 -9.86
CA GLY A 26 -11.28 -30.35 -10.28
C GLY A 26 -12.43 -30.43 -9.26
N LYS A 27 -12.22 -31.03 -8.08
CA LYS A 27 -13.29 -31.29 -7.09
C LYS A 27 -13.50 -30.17 -6.08
N ALA A 28 -12.92 -28.96 -6.30
CA ALA A 28 -13.07 -27.84 -5.40
C ALA A 28 -14.12 -26.83 -5.90
N THR A 29 -14.91 -26.28 -4.98
CA THR A 29 -15.81 -25.16 -5.28
C THR A 29 -15.08 -23.84 -5.11
N PHE A 30 -15.08 -23.00 -6.15
CA PHE A 30 -14.52 -21.66 -6.10
C PHE A 30 -15.56 -20.64 -5.66
N ILE A 31 -15.33 -20.00 -4.50
CA ILE A 31 -16.15 -18.91 -3.99
C ILE A 31 -15.31 -17.65 -3.91
N SER A 32 -15.74 -16.58 -4.57
CA SER A 32 -15.06 -15.29 -4.55
C SER A 32 -15.71 -14.34 -3.55
N LEU A 33 -14.92 -13.87 -2.56
CA LEU A 33 -15.29 -12.78 -1.67
C LEU A 33 -14.86 -11.47 -2.34
N SER A 34 -15.79 -10.73 -2.93
CA SER A 34 -15.50 -9.53 -3.70
C SER A 34 -15.71 -8.22 -2.92
N GLN A 35 -16.31 -8.27 -1.73
CA GLN A 35 -16.58 -7.06 -0.94
C GLN A 35 -15.40 -6.69 -0.04
N SER A 36 -15.01 -5.41 -0.07
CA SER A 36 -13.99 -4.84 0.81
C SER A 36 -14.66 -3.91 1.83
N TYR A 37 -14.49 -4.24 3.10
CA TYR A 37 -15.00 -3.46 4.24
C TYR A 37 -13.91 -2.58 4.89
N ARG A 38 -12.68 -2.65 4.40
CA ARG A 38 -11.51 -2.04 5.02
C ARG A 38 -11.43 -0.55 4.75
N SER A 39 -11.25 -0.18 3.51
CA SER A 39 -11.01 1.19 3.08
C SER A 39 -12.31 1.88 2.63
N THR A 40 -12.26 3.20 2.46
CA THR A 40 -13.38 3.97 1.87
C THR A 40 -13.60 3.61 0.41
N VAL A 41 -14.78 3.95 -0.11
CA VAL A 41 -15.15 3.74 -1.52
C VAL A 41 -14.12 4.39 -2.43
N GLU A 42 -13.74 5.63 -2.14
CA GLU A 42 -12.82 6.45 -2.95
C GLU A 42 -11.43 5.83 -3.04
N ILE A 43 -10.91 5.28 -1.94
CA ILE A 43 -9.60 4.59 -1.91
C ILE A 43 -9.67 3.30 -2.74
N ILE A 44 -10.71 2.48 -2.56
CA ILE A 44 -10.84 1.22 -3.31
C ILE A 44 -11.03 1.47 -4.81
N GLU A 45 -11.83 2.47 -5.20
CA GLU A 45 -12.01 2.83 -6.61
C GLU A 45 -10.71 3.31 -7.24
N PHE A 46 -9.94 4.14 -6.52
CA PHE A 46 -8.65 4.60 -6.97
C PHE A 46 -7.66 3.43 -7.14
N ALA A 47 -7.54 2.55 -6.14
CA ALA A 47 -6.68 1.36 -6.22
C ALA A 47 -7.10 0.42 -7.36
N ASN A 48 -8.40 0.21 -7.57
CA ASN A 48 -8.91 -0.58 -8.69
C ASN A 48 -8.57 0.03 -10.05
N SER A 49 -8.53 1.37 -10.17
CA SER A 49 -8.12 2.03 -11.40
C SER A 49 -6.67 1.71 -11.79
N ALA A 50 -5.78 1.60 -10.80
CA ALA A 50 -4.39 1.21 -11.02
C ALA A 50 -4.26 -0.25 -11.53
N LEU A 51 -5.18 -1.15 -11.14
CA LEU A 51 -5.21 -2.52 -11.67
C LEU A 51 -5.82 -2.61 -13.07
N LYS A 52 -6.89 -1.85 -13.34
CA LYS A 52 -7.60 -1.88 -14.64
C LYS A 52 -6.73 -1.42 -15.80
N ALA A 53 -5.76 -0.56 -15.55
CA ALA A 53 -4.82 -0.10 -16.56
C ALA A 53 -3.99 -1.23 -17.20
N GLN A 54 -4.12 -2.49 -16.73
CA GLN A 54 -3.26 -3.60 -17.14
C GLN A 54 -3.97 -4.89 -17.54
N GLU A 55 -5.14 -4.92 -18.00
CA GLU A 55 -5.76 -6.18 -18.50
C GLU A 55 -5.52 -7.41 -17.57
N LEU A 56 -5.26 -7.15 -16.28
CA LEU A 56 -5.16 -8.21 -15.29
C LEU A 56 -6.56 -8.79 -15.10
N ASN A 57 -6.75 -10.07 -15.45
CA ASN A 57 -8.01 -10.78 -15.25
C ASN A 57 -8.29 -11.04 -13.76
N ILE A 58 -8.16 -9.97 -12.94
CA ILE A 58 -8.35 -9.97 -11.51
C ILE A 58 -9.67 -9.25 -11.22
N LYS A 59 -10.58 -9.90 -10.51
CA LYS A 59 -11.81 -9.28 -10.06
C LYS A 59 -11.48 -8.11 -9.11
N SER A 60 -11.90 -6.92 -9.50
CA SER A 60 -11.78 -5.73 -8.66
C SER A 60 -12.55 -5.89 -7.35
N ALA A 61 -12.00 -5.41 -6.25
CA ALA A 61 -12.71 -5.33 -4.98
C ALA A 61 -13.92 -4.39 -5.12
N LYS A 62 -15.07 -4.79 -4.56
CA LYS A 62 -16.25 -3.92 -4.48
C LYS A 62 -16.21 -3.21 -3.13
N PRO A 63 -16.19 -1.88 -3.10
CA PRO A 63 -16.23 -1.15 -1.84
C PRO A 63 -17.60 -1.31 -1.18
N VAL A 64 -17.62 -1.26 0.15
CA VAL A 64 -18.85 -1.22 0.94
C VAL A 64 -18.98 0.15 1.57
N LEU A 65 -20.06 0.80 1.31
CA LEU A 65 -20.75 1.99 1.81
C LEU A 65 -20.06 2.99 2.79
N ARG A 66 -18.74 2.90 3.04
CA ARG A 66 -18.04 3.90 3.83
C ARG A 66 -17.35 4.89 2.90
N HIS A 67 -17.87 6.12 2.85
CA HIS A 67 -17.29 7.22 2.09
C HIS A 67 -16.25 7.99 2.91
N GLY A 68 -15.29 8.60 2.22
CA GLY A 68 -14.24 9.42 2.81
C GLY A 68 -13.61 10.34 1.77
N ASP A 69 -12.47 10.92 2.13
CA ASP A 69 -11.73 11.78 1.21
C ASP A 69 -11.17 10.98 0.03
N LYS A 70 -11.13 11.62 -1.13
CA LYS A 70 -10.44 11.06 -2.30
C LYS A 70 -8.94 11.03 -2.05
N PRO A 71 -8.22 9.98 -2.51
CA PRO A 71 -6.75 9.97 -2.51
C PRO A 71 -6.17 11.25 -3.13
N GLN A 72 -5.18 11.84 -2.46
CA GLN A 72 -4.57 13.09 -2.90
C GLN A 72 -3.22 12.83 -3.57
N ILE A 73 -3.09 13.22 -4.84
CA ILE A 73 -1.82 13.15 -5.57
C ILE A 73 -1.07 14.46 -5.35
N ILE A 74 0.13 14.36 -4.77
CA ILE A 74 0.98 15.51 -4.45
C ILE A 74 2.29 15.40 -5.21
N LYS A 75 2.60 16.41 -6.02
CA LYS A 75 3.85 16.48 -6.78
C LYS A 75 4.89 17.28 -6.01
N SER A 76 6.10 16.75 -5.94
CA SER A 76 7.27 17.46 -5.41
C SER A 76 8.37 17.53 -6.48
N VAL A 77 9.11 18.64 -6.48
CA VAL A 77 10.21 18.85 -7.44
C VAL A 77 11.57 18.43 -6.89
N SER A 78 11.67 18.15 -5.60
CA SER A 78 12.90 17.73 -4.94
C SER A 78 12.66 16.83 -3.74
N ARG A 79 13.67 16.04 -3.37
CA ARG A 79 13.62 15.20 -2.16
C ARG A 79 13.38 16.00 -0.89
N ARG A 80 14.00 17.17 -0.79
CA ARG A 80 13.81 18.07 0.37
C ARG A 80 12.35 18.54 0.48
N GLU A 81 11.72 18.85 -0.62
CA GLU A 81 10.32 19.22 -0.67
C GLU A 81 9.42 18.03 -0.30
N SER A 82 9.68 16.84 -0.88
CA SER A 82 8.94 15.63 -0.52
C SER A 82 8.94 15.37 0.99
N VAL A 83 10.09 15.52 1.63
CA VAL A 83 10.25 15.30 3.08
C VAL A 83 9.47 16.32 3.90
N LYS A 84 9.45 17.59 3.49
CA LYS A 84 8.64 18.62 4.14
C LYS A 84 7.15 18.38 3.99
N LEU A 85 6.71 17.97 2.80
CA LEU A 85 5.31 17.61 2.52
C LEU A 85 4.87 16.41 3.37
N ILE A 86 5.74 15.40 3.52
CA ILE A 86 5.47 14.25 4.41
C ILE A 86 5.26 14.73 5.85
N ASP A 87 6.13 15.57 6.38
CA ASP A 87 6.02 16.12 7.74
C ASP A 87 4.71 16.91 7.93
N GLU A 88 4.35 17.74 6.96
CA GLU A 88 3.10 18.52 6.96
C GLU A 88 1.85 17.60 6.91
N ILE A 89 1.88 16.56 6.07
CA ILE A 89 0.79 15.59 5.97
C ILE A 89 0.62 14.84 7.29
N VAL A 90 1.70 14.35 7.88
CA VAL A 90 1.68 13.63 9.15
C VAL A 90 1.11 14.52 10.26
N LYS A 91 1.58 15.77 10.38
CA LYS A 91 1.05 16.74 11.36
C LYS A 91 -0.44 16.99 11.16
N ARG A 92 -0.90 17.11 9.90
CA ARG A 92 -2.31 17.27 9.58
C ARG A 92 -3.13 16.04 9.97
N LEU A 93 -2.67 14.84 9.65
CA LEU A 93 -3.35 13.59 10.03
C LEU A 93 -3.46 13.46 11.55
N ASN A 94 -2.37 13.71 12.28
CA ASN A 94 -2.38 13.71 13.74
C ASN A 94 -3.39 14.71 14.33
N SER A 95 -3.47 15.91 13.76
CA SER A 95 -4.44 16.92 14.19
C SER A 95 -5.90 16.51 13.96
N GLN A 96 -6.12 15.58 13.03
CA GLN A 96 -7.43 14.97 12.73
C GLN A 96 -7.71 13.70 13.56
N GLY A 97 -6.85 13.37 14.53
CA GLY A 97 -6.97 12.18 15.37
C GLY A 97 -6.62 10.86 14.63
N LYS A 98 -5.85 10.94 13.54
CA LYS A 98 -5.31 9.79 12.83
C LYS A 98 -3.91 9.51 13.35
N HIS A 99 -3.75 8.42 14.08
CA HIS A 99 -2.49 8.11 14.76
C HIS A 99 -1.69 7.03 14.05
N SER A 100 -2.34 5.99 13.53
CA SER A 100 -1.67 4.93 12.78
C SER A 100 -1.38 5.39 11.34
N ILE A 101 -0.13 5.85 11.09
CA ILE A 101 0.28 6.43 9.80
C ILE A 101 1.45 5.64 9.21
N ALA A 102 1.33 5.21 7.96
CA ALA A 102 2.41 4.56 7.24
C ALA A 102 2.94 5.39 6.07
N ILE A 103 4.24 5.62 6.06
CA ILE A 103 4.97 6.12 4.90
C ILE A 103 5.49 4.89 4.14
N ILE A 104 4.82 4.55 3.05
CA ILE A 104 5.06 3.31 2.32
C ILE A 104 6.02 3.57 1.18
N THR A 105 7.14 2.87 1.18
CA THR A 105 8.14 2.90 0.09
C THR A 105 8.09 1.60 -0.71
N LYS A 106 8.57 1.59 -1.93
CA LYS A 106 8.62 0.35 -2.72
C LYS A 106 9.58 -0.68 -2.11
N THR A 107 10.77 -0.23 -1.72
CA THR A 107 11.86 -1.08 -1.26
C THR A 107 12.44 -0.59 0.06
N TYR A 108 13.13 -1.50 0.78
CA TYR A 108 13.86 -1.12 1.99
C TYR A 108 15.01 -0.14 1.73
N SER A 109 15.68 -0.25 0.57
CA SER A 109 16.72 0.71 0.19
C SER A 109 16.16 2.13 0.05
N GLU A 110 14.97 2.27 -0.53
CA GLU A 110 14.27 3.54 -0.62
C GLU A 110 13.84 4.05 0.77
N ALA A 111 13.33 3.16 1.64
CA ALA A 111 13.00 3.49 3.04
C ALA A 111 14.21 4.06 3.79
N LYS A 112 15.40 3.46 3.63
CA LYS A 112 16.64 3.96 4.24
C LYS A 112 17.09 5.32 3.69
N LEU A 113 16.85 5.58 2.42
CA LEU A 113 17.14 6.88 1.83
C LEU A 113 16.20 7.94 2.40
N LEU A 114 14.91 7.64 2.47
CA LEU A 114 13.91 8.53 3.04
C LEU A 114 14.15 8.79 4.53
N ASP A 115 14.51 7.76 5.31
CA ASP A 115 14.89 7.89 6.72
C ASP A 115 16.01 8.92 6.95
N ARG A 116 17.06 8.87 6.12
CA ARG A 116 18.16 9.83 6.20
C ARG A 116 17.73 11.25 5.88
N GLU A 117 16.87 11.43 4.89
CA GLU A 117 16.38 12.75 4.50
C GLU A 117 15.41 13.31 5.55
N LEU A 118 14.52 12.51 6.12
CA LEU A 118 13.61 12.91 7.19
C LEU A 118 14.39 13.36 8.44
N LYS A 119 15.37 12.57 8.89
CA LYS A 119 16.24 12.94 10.03
C LYS A 119 17.03 14.22 9.80
N LYS A 120 17.34 14.55 8.56
CA LYS A 120 18.10 15.76 8.21
C LYS A 120 17.24 17.02 8.16
N TYR A 121 15.97 16.90 7.80
CA TYR A 121 15.15 18.06 7.47
C TYR A 121 13.87 18.21 8.30
N THR A 122 13.58 17.26 9.18
CA THR A 122 12.40 17.29 10.07
C THR A 122 12.74 16.75 11.44
N ASP A 123 11.88 17.06 12.42
CA ASP A 123 11.92 16.49 13.77
C ASP A 123 10.84 15.41 13.95
N LEU A 124 10.37 14.79 12.83
CA LEU A 124 9.34 13.79 12.86
C LEU A 124 9.81 12.51 13.56
N GLU A 125 9.06 12.08 14.57
CA GLU A 125 9.29 10.81 15.26
C GLU A 125 8.57 9.67 14.52
N TYR A 126 9.30 8.62 14.16
CA TYR A 126 8.79 7.45 13.45
C TYR A 126 9.67 6.22 13.67
N THR A 127 9.14 5.05 13.35
CA THR A 127 9.89 3.79 13.33
C THR A 127 10.15 3.34 11.88
N LEU A 128 11.42 3.03 11.56
CA LEU A 128 11.78 2.40 10.29
C LEU A 128 11.66 0.87 10.41
N ILE A 129 10.71 0.27 9.71
CA ILE A 129 10.46 -1.18 9.73
C ILE A 129 11.42 -1.92 8.79
N LYS A 130 12.19 -2.87 9.34
CA LYS A 130 13.22 -3.62 8.61
C LYS A 130 12.80 -5.05 8.20
N GLY A 131 11.73 -5.56 8.81
CA GLY A 131 11.19 -6.89 8.49
C GLY A 131 11.68 -8.05 9.37
N ASN A 132 12.68 -7.80 10.22
CA ASN A 132 13.21 -8.80 11.16
C ASN A 132 12.76 -8.54 12.61
N GLU A 133 11.93 -7.54 12.82
CA GLU A 133 11.55 -7.06 14.13
C GLU A 133 10.37 -7.86 14.66
N LYS A 134 10.59 -8.56 15.76
CA LYS A 134 9.53 -9.12 16.60
C LYS A 134 8.90 -8.05 17.51
N GLU A 135 9.49 -6.85 17.50
CA GLU A 135 9.05 -5.73 18.33
C GLU A 135 8.00 -4.90 17.59
N ALA A 136 6.91 -4.60 18.28
CA ALA A 136 5.93 -3.63 17.84
C ALA A 136 6.61 -2.28 17.56
N ALA A 137 6.13 -1.55 16.56
CA ALA A 137 6.60 -0.19 16.31
C ALA A 137 6.44 0.63 17.60
N HIS A 138 7.51 1.34 18.01
CA HIS A 138 7.49 2.18 19.20
C HIS A 138 6.73 3.48 19.00
N THR A 139 6.33 3.76 17.76
CA THR A 139 5.61 4.97 17.37
C THR A 139 4.42 4.63 16.48
N ASP A 140 3.42 5.47 16.49
CA ASP A 140 2.24 5.37 15.64
C ASP A 140 2.54 5.64 14.17
N ILE A 141 3.72 6.21 13.86
CA ILE A 141 4.17 6.53 12.51
C ILE A 141 5.29 5.58 12.11
N VAL A 142 5.15 4.96 10.95
CA VAL A 142 6.14 4.01 10.44
C VAL A 142 6.58 4.33 9.02
N ILE A 143 7.86 4.10 8.71
CA ILE A 143 8.35 3.96 7.33
C ILE A 143 8.46 2.47 7.05
N ILE A 144 7.75 1.99 6.02
CA ILE A 144 7.62 0.57 5.77
C ILE A 144 7.69 0.25 4.27
N PRO A 145 8.50 -0.73 3.85
CA PRO A 145 8.48 -1.24 2.47
C PRO A 145 7.16 -1.95 2.14
N THR A 146 6.65 -1.77 0.93
CA THR A 146 5.36 -2.34 0.48
C THR A 146 5.21 -3.83 0.78
N TYR A 147 6.26 -4.65 0.56
CA TYR A 147 6.18 -6.09 0.76
C TYR A 147 5.95 -6.50 2.24
N LEU A 148 6.22 -5.62 3.18
CA LEU A 148 5.96 -5.82 4.61
C LEU A 148 4.56 -5.34 5.04
N THR A 149 3.87 -4.58 4.20
CA THR A 149 2.54 -4.04 4.54
C THR A 149 1.40 -5.04 4.37
N LYS A 150 1.68 -6.21 3.78
CA LYS A 150 0.64 -7.21 3.55
C LYS A 150 0.03 -7.70 4.87
N GLY A 151 -1.29 -7.53 5.00
CA GLY A 151 -2.03 -7.87 6.21
C GLY A 151 -2.12 -6.74 7.24
N LEU A 152 -1.34 -5.67 7.07
CA LEU A 152 -1.43 -4.47 7.91
C LEU A 152 -2.46 -3.48 7.34
N GLU A 153 -2.88 -2.53 8.18
CA GLU A 153 -3.77 -1.42 7.84
C GLU A 153 -3.45 -0.22 8.73
N PHE A 154 -3.67 0.98 8.20
CA PHE A 154 -3.29 2.24 8.82
C PHE A 154 -4.41 3.26 8.65
N ASP A 155 -4.59 4.17 9.61
CA ASP A 155 -5.55 5.27 9.49
C ASP A 155 -5.27 6.13 8.26
N GLY A 156 -3.99 6.46 8.05
CA GLY A 156 -3.52 7.20 6.90
C GLY A 156 -2.28 6.57 6.26
N THR A 157 -2.17 6.67 4.93
CA THR A 157 -0.98 6.24 4.21
C THR A 157 -0.41 7.36 3.35
N ILE A 158 0.91 7.36 3.20
CA ILE A 158 1.65 8.19 2.26
C ILE A 158 2.46 7.25 1.38
N ILE A 159 2.09 7.14 0.09
CA ILE A 159 2.83 6.34 -0.87
C ILE A 159 3.97 7.17 -1.44
N TYR A 160 5.19 6.86 -1.03
CA TYR A 160 6.36 7.64 -1.42
C TYR A 160 6.86 7.27 -2.82
N ASN A 161 7.03 8.29 -3.69
CA ASN A 161 7.67 8.17 -5.00
C ASN A 161 7.03 7.12 -5.94
N PRO A 162 5.69 7.12 -6.14
CA PRO A 162 5.00 6.16 -7.00
C PRO A 162 5.09 6.54 -8.48
N THR A 163 6.30 6.86 -8.94
CA THR A 163 6.57 7.23 -10.32
C THR A 163 6.65 6.01 -11.23
N GLU A 164 6.43 6.18 -12.54
CA GLU A 164 6.58 5.11 -13.54
C GLU A 164 7.99 4.51 -13.54
N LYS A 165 9.01 5.32 -13.28
CA LYS A 165 10.39 4.84 -13.11
C LYS A 165 10.52 3.88 -11.92
N ASN A 166 9.85 4.18 -10.81
CA ASN A 166 9.92 3.36 -9.60
C ASN A 166 8.96 2.17 -9.66
N TYR A 167 7.75 2.36 -10.22
CA TYR A 167 6.77 1.31 -10.47
C TYR A 167 6.52 1.15 -11.98
N PRO A 168 7.48 0.53 -12.73
CA PRO A 168 7.31 0.28 -14.16
C PRO A 168 6.03 -0.50 -14.44
N ASN A 169 5.47 -0.27 -15.63
CA ASN A 169 4.21 -0.87 -16.06
C ASN A 169 4.36 -2.39 -16.31
N ASN A 170 4.34 -3.18 -15.25
CA ASN A 170 4.29 -4.63 -15.28
C ASN A 170 3.49 -5.19 -14.10
N THR A 171 3.03 -6.43 -14.24
CA THR A 171 2.14 -7.10 -13.29
C THR A 171 2.62 -7.05 -11.84
N LEU A 172 3.93 -7.26 -11.58
CA LEU A 172 4.46 -7.28 -10.22
C LEU A 172 4.40 -5.88 -9.59
N ASN A 173 4.88 -4.86 -10.31
CA ASN A 173 4.92 -3.50 -9.77
C ASN A 173 3.52 -2.94 -9.53
N GLN A 174 2.56 -3.31 -10.34
CA GLN A 174 1.18 -2.89 -10.14
C GLN A 174 0.50 -3.60 -8.98
N ARG A 175 0.78 -4.89 -8.78
CA ARG A 175 0.34 -5.58 -7.57
C ARG A 175 0.97 -4.97 -6.32
N LEU A 176 2.26 -4.59 -6.37
CA LEU A 176 2.91 -3.86 -5.28
C LEU A 176 2.23 -2.52 -5.01
N LEU A 177 1.96 -1.74 -6.05
CA LEU A 177 1.26 -0.47 -5.91
C LEU A 177 -0.16 -0.67 -5.37
N TYR A 178 -0.91 -1.63 -5.90
CA TYR A 178 -2.24 -1.97 -5.40
C TYR A 178 -2.23 -2.38 -3.92
N VAL A 179 -1.25 -3.20 -3.51
CA VAL A 179 -1.10 -3.55 -2.09
C VAL A 179 -0.86 -2.31 -1.25
N ALA A 180 0.01 -1.40 -1.66
CA ALA A 180 0.27 -0.15 -0.95
C ALA A 180 -0.99 0.72 -0.84
N LEU A 181 -1.68 0.95 -1.96
CA LEU A 181 -2.91 1.75 -2.05
C LEU A 181 -4.07 1.20 -1.20
N THR A 182 -4.13 -0.11 -0.98
CA THR A 182 -5.20 -0.74 -0.18
C THR A 182 -4.86 -0.86 1.31
N ARG A 183 -3.85 -0.15 1.81
CA ARG A 183 -3.46 -0.16 3.23
C ARG A 183 -4.13 0.92 4.04
N ALA A 184 -4.61 1.99 3.40
CA ALA A 184 -5.29 3.08 4.06
C ALA A 184 -6.72 2.72 4.46
N LEU A 185 -7.10 3.10 5.68
CA LEU A 185 -8.46 3.01 6.19
C LEU A 185 -9.27 4.26 5.85
N HIS A 186 -8.66 5.46 5.95
CA HIS A 186 -9.35 6.74 5.90
C HIS A 186 -8.74 7.73 4.90
N ASN A 187 -7.43 7.93 4.93
CA ASN A 187 -6.75 8.96 4.15
C ASN A 187 -5.57 8.39 3.38
N GLU A 188 -5.41 8.80 2.14
CA GLU A 188 -4.32 8.35 1.27
C GLU A 188 -3.70 9.52 0.52
N TYR A 189 -2.39 9.60 0.58
CA TYR A 189 -1.54 10.57 -0.11
C TYR A 189 -0.54 9.85 -1.00
N ILE A 190 -0.34 10.39 -2.22
CA ILE A 190 0.44 9.76 -3.27
C ILE A 190 1.41 10.76 -3.87
#